data_8175818c73cf88586103d41c4a96ffa6
#
_entry.id   8175818c73cf88586103d41c4a96ffa6
#
_cell.length_a   1.000
_cell.length_b   1.000
_cell.length_c   1.000
_cell.angle_alpha   90.00
_cell.angle_beta   90.00
_cell.angle_gamma   90.00
#
_symmetry.space_group_name_H-M   'P 1'
#
loop_
_entity.id
_entity.type
_entity.pdbx_description
1 polymer ?
#
loop_
_entity_poly.entity_id
_entity_poly.type
_entity_poly.pdbx_seq_one_letter_code
_entity_poly.pdbx_strand_id
1 'polypeptide(L)'
;MLILKDEDIRRLVTMKEAIAAVEKAFGELAKGRAMMPPRSTMMLEKGSISLMPSYLQETGTVATKIISIYAQNPAKGLPTSIAQIIANDPETGKFIALIEASYLTALRTGAVTGVAAHYLAREDSKVAAIIGCGVQGRTQAWAVIESRDIETFRCYDLSKERRRAFAEEMSRTLEVEVLPVDRAKEAVKDADIIVTATTSKIPVVKKE
;
A
#
# COMPACT_ATOMS: atom_id res chain seq x y z
N MET A 1 2.18 -27.88 -1.74
CA MET A 1 1.82 -26.51 -1.37
C MET A 1 3.11 -25.72 -1.18
N LEU A 2 3.25 -24.59 -1.86
CA LEU A 2 4.39 -23.69 -1.75
C LEU A 2 4.24 -22.83 -0.48
N ILE A 3 5.33 -22.55 0.22
CA ILE A 3 5.35 -21.60 1.35
C ILE A 3 6.30 -20.48 0.99
N LEU A 4 5.78 -19.25 0.92
CA LEU A 4 6.54 -18.04 0.60
C LEU A 4 6.58 -17.11 1.81
N LYS A 5 7.76 -16.64 2.17
CA LYS A 5 7.97 -15.66 3.23
C LYS A 5 7.96 -14.23 2.67
N ASP A 6 7.78 -13.23 3.54
CA ASP A 6 7.89 -11.82 3.15
C ASP A 6 9.22 -11.51 2.42
N GLU A 7 10.32 -12.19 2.80
CA GLU A 7 11.63 -12.05 2.15
C GLU A 7 11.65 -12.56 0.70
N ASP A 8 10.93 -13.65 0.43
CA ASP A 8 10.80 -14.19 -0.93
C ASP A 8 10.03 -13.21 -1.81
N ILE A 9 8.94 -12.64 -1.27
CA ILE A 9 8.13 -11.64 -1.98
C ILE A 9 8.95 -10.39 -2.32
N ARG A 10 9.80 -9.92 -1.40
CA ARG A 10 10.70 -8.77 -1.65
C ARG A 10 11.67 -8.99 -2.80
N ARG A 11 12.06 -10.24 -3.05
CA ARG A 11 12.97 -10.62 -4.14
C ARG A 11 12.25 -10.88 -5.46
N LEU A 12 11.00 -11.34 -5.38
CA LEU A 12 10.23 -11.82 -6.53
C LEU A 12 9.33 -10.76 -7.16
N VAL A 13 8.96 -9.70 -6.41
CA VAL A 13 7.95 -8.72 -6.88
C VAL A 13 8.47 -7.30 -6.72
N THR A 14 8.59 -6.61 -7.83
CA THR A 14 8.89 -5.17 -7.90
C THR A 14 7.62 -4.33 -7.78
N MET A 15 7.74 -3.04 -7.47
CA MET A 15 6.60 -2.12 -7.47
C MET A 15 5.96 -1.99 -8.86
N LYS A 16 6.76 -1.97 -9.91
CA LYS A 16 6.27 -1.91 -11.30
C LYS A 16 5.38 -3.11 -11.65
N GLU A 17 5.80 -4.30 -11.29
CA GLU A 17 4.99 -5.52 -11.47
C GLU A 17 3.73 -5.51 -10.61
N ALA A 18 3.82 -5.01 -9.38
CA ALA A 18 2.66 -4.85 -8.50
C ALA A 18 1.64 -3.85 -9.08
N ILE A 19 2.09 -2.72 -9.66
CA ILE A 19 1.22 -1.75 -10.34
C ILE A 19 0.52 -2.41 -11.53
N ALA A 20 1.24 -3.12 -12.40
CA ALA A 20 0.66 -3.81 -13.54
C ALA A 20 -0.37 -4.88 -13.14
N ALA A 21 -0.08 -5.64 -12.07
CA ALA A 21 -1.01 -6.64 -11.54
C ALA A 21 -2.29 -6.02 -10.97
N VAL A 22 -2.17 -4.92 -10.23
CA VAL A 22 -3.31 -4.19 -9.65
C VAL A 22 -4.13 -3.53 -10.73
N GLU A 23 -3.51 -2.93 -11.74
CA GLU A 23 -4.19 -2.34 -12.90
C GLU A 23 -5.03 -3.40 -13.64
N LYS A 24 -4.45 -4.58 -13.91
CA LYS A 24 -5.17 -5.70 -14.52
C LYS A 24 -6.36 -6.13 -13.66
N ALA A 25 -6.17 -6.26 -12.35
CA ALA A 25 -7.25 -6.62 -11.42
C ALA A 25 -8.38 -5.59 -11.41
N PHE A 26 -8.08 -4.29 -11.47
CA PHE A 26 -9.09 -3.25 -11.63
C PHE A 26 -9.81 -3.33 -12.99
N GLY A 27 -9.10 -3.68 -14.06
CA GLY A 27 -9.69 -3.91 -15.37
C GLY A 27 -10.69 -5.08 -15.36
N GLU A 28 -10.34 -6.20 -14.70
CA GLU A 28 -11.27 -7.34 -14.51
C GLU A 28 -12.48 -6.95 -13.65
N LEU A 29 -12.26 -6.20 -12.57
CA LEU A 29 -13.33 -5.71 -11.70
C LEU A 29 -14.31 -4.79 -12.47
N ALA A 30 -13.80 -3.87 -13.27
CA ALA A 30 -14.61 -2.95 -14.06
C ALA A 30 -15.45 -3.67 -15.12
N LYS A 31 -14.98 -4.82 -15.62
CA LYS A 31 -15.70 -5.68 -16.58
C LYS A 31 -16.67 -6.65 -15.89
N GLY A 32 -16.81 -6.62 -14.55
CA GLY A 32 -17.62 -7.57 -13.79
C GLY A 32 -17.05 -9.00 -13.74
N ARG A 33 -15.75 -9.16 -14.00
CA ARG A 33 -15.05 -10.47 -14.03
C ARG A 33 -14.24 -10.74 -12.75
N ALA A 34 -14.47 -9.98 -11.71
CA ALA A 34 -13.90 -10.19 -10.39
C ALA A 34 -15.01 -10.49 -9.37
N MET A 35 -14.85 -11.55 -8.62
CA MET A 35 -15.70 -11.89 -7.49
C MET A 35 -14.98 -11.52 -6.19
N MET A 36 -15.51 -10.53 -5.50
CA MET A 36 -14.98 -10.05 -4.21
C MET A 36 -16.14 -9.93 -3.21
N PRO A 37 -16.48 -11.00 -2.49
CA PRO A 37 -17.48 -10.92 -1.42
C PRO A 37 -17.09 -9.86 -0.38
N PRO A 38 -18.08 -9.23 0.30
CA PRO A 38 -17.80 -8.34 1.41
C PRO A 38 -16.87 -9.01 2.42
N ARG A 39 -15.89 -8.24 2.92
CA ARG A 39 -14.96 -8.78 3.94
C ARG A 39 -15.74 -9.19 5.18
N SER A 40 -15.44 -10.38 5.69
CA SER A 40 -15.90 -10.82 7.01
C SER A 40 -14.90 -10.38 8.06
N THR A 41 -15.34 -9.57 9.03
CA THR A 41 -14.47 -9.05 10.09
C THR A 41 -14.99 -9.47 11.45
N MET A 42 -14.15 -10.13 12.22
CA MET A 42 -14.36 -10.44 13.63
C MET A 42 -13.68 -9.37 14.47
N MET A 43 -14.48 -8.62 15.24
CA MET A 43 -13.97 -7.65 16.20
C MET A 43 -13.67 -8.36 17.52
N LEU A 44 -12.46 -8.16 18.01
CA LEU A 44 -11.97 -8.70 19.27
C LEU A 44 -11.69 -7.56 20.25
N GLU A 45 -11.56 -7.85 21.52
CA GLU A 45 -11.30 -6.83 22.56
C GLU A 45 -10.06 -5.96 22.25
N LYS A 46 -9.00 -6.55 21.69
CA LYS A 46 -7.71 -5.87 21.47
C LYS A 46 -7.39 -5.61 19.99
N GLY A 47 -8.26 -6.04 19.08
CA GLY A 47 -7.98 -5.92 17.64
C GLY A 47 -9.07 -6.50 16.77
N SER A 48 -8.74 -6.82 15.53
CA SER A 48 -9.68 -7.44 14.59
C SER A 48 -8.97 -8.45 13.70
N ILE A 49 -9.74 -9.42 13.18
CA ILE A 49 -9.31 -10.37 12.16
C ILE A 49 -10.30 -10.28 11.01
N SER A 50 -9.81 -10.09 9.78
CA SER A 50 -10.64 -10.02 8.58
C SER A 50 -10.24 -11.10 7.58
N LEU A 51 -11.24 -11.71 6.94
CA LEU A 51 -11.09 -12.60 5.79
C LEU A 51 -11.52 -11.87 4.52
N MET A 52 -10.71 -11.96 3.50
CA MET A 52 -10.88 -11.22 2.25
C MET A 52 -10.65 -12.18 1.06
N PRO A 53 -11.64 -13.03 0.71
CA PRO A 53 -11.56 -13.88 -0.46
C PRO A 53 -11.74 -13.06 -1.74
N SER A 54 -11.09 -13.51 -2.83
CA SER A 54 -11.26 -12.92 -4.16
C SER A 54 -10.98 -13.96 -5.25
N TYR A 55 -11.67 -13.79 -6.37
CA TYR A 55 -11.44 -14.54 -7.59
C TYR A 55 -11.41 -13.58 -8.78
N LEU A 56 -10.35 -13.65 -9.57
CA LEU A 56 -10.20 -12.97 -10.85
C LEU A 56 -10.35 -13.99 -11.98
N GLN A 57 -11.38 -13.84 -12.78
CA GLN A 57 -11.78 -14.85 -13.77
C GLN A 57 -10.83 -14.93 -14.96
N GLU A 58 -10.36 -13.79 -15.48
CA GLU A 58 -9.44 -13.77 -16.64
C GLU A 58 -8.06 -14.32 -16.29
N THR A 59 -7.57 -14.00 -15.08
CA THR A 59 -6.26 -14.50 -14.62
C THR A 59 -6.34 -15.87 -13.98
N GLY A 60 -7.54 -16.39 -13.70
CA GLY A 60 -7.74 -17.67 -12.99
C GLY A 60 -7.16 -17.65 -11.57
N THR A 61 -7.14 -16.49 -10.90
CA THR A 61 -6.51 -16.34 -9.58
C THR A 61 -7.53 -16.37 -8.47
N VAL A 62 -7.47 -17.39 -7.62
CA VAL A 62 -8.27 -17.51 -6.39
C VAL A 62 -7.38 -17.39 -5.18
N ALA A 63 -7.68 -16.44 -4.30
CA ALA A 63 -6.94 -16.27 -3.06
C ALA A 63 -7.80 -15.71 -1.92
N THR A 64 -7.45 -16.08 -0.70
CA THR A 64 -8.02 -15.50 0.51
C THR A 64 -6.93 -14.88 1.35
N LYS A 65 -7.03 -13.57 1.60
CA LYS A 65 -6.18 -12.89 2.57
C LYS A 65 -6.84 -12.92 3.95
N ILE A 66 -6.08 -13.35 4.93
CA ILE A 66 -6.40 -13.24 6.36
C ILE A 66 -5.50 -12.15 6.94
N ILE A 67 -6.11 -11.10 7.52
CA ILE A 67 -5.36 -9.98 8.10
C ILE A 67 -5.83 -9.70 9.53
N SER A 68 -4.86 -9.57 10.42
CA SER A 68 -5.06 -9.15 11.81
C SER A 68 -4.59 -7.72 11.98
N ILE A 69 -5.36 -6.88 12.72
CA ILE A 69 -4.99 -5.50 13.03
C ILE A 69 -5.06 -5.29 14.53
N TYR A 70 -3.93 -5.00 15.14
CA TYR A 70 -3.76 -4.78 16.57
C TYR A 70 -2.93 -3.51 16.82
N ALA A 71 -3.59 -2.43 17.21
CA ALA A 71 -2.97 -1.11 17.35
C ALA A 71 -1.85 -1.06 18.40
N GLN A 72 -1.90 -1.94 19.42
CA GLN A 72 -0.91 -1.99 20.50
C GLN A 72 0.28 -2.94 20.23
N ASN A 73 0.29 -3.63 19.10
CA ASN A 73 1.39 -4.53 18.73
C ASN A 73 2.78 -3.87 18.70
N PRO A 74 2.94 -2.61 18.24
CA PRO A 74 4.25 -1.95 18.25
C PRO A 74 4.91 -1.88 19.63
N ALA A 75 4.12 -1.73 20.70
CA ALA A 75 4.63 -1.77 22.08
C ALA A 75 5.23 -3.14 22.50
N LYS A 76 4.94 -4.18 21.70
CA LYS A 76 5.44 -5.56 21.90
C LYS A 76 6.47 -5.97 20.84
N GLY A 77 6.96 -5.02 20.03
CA GLY A 77 7.88 -5.29 18.92
C GLY A 77 7.24 -6.01 17.73
N LEU A 78 5.91 -6.03 17.63
CA LEU A 78 5.17 -6.68 16.54
C LEU A 78 4.56 -5.62 15.59
N PRO A 79 4.36 -5.95 14.29
CA PRO A 79 3.65 -5.07 13.37
C PRO A 79 2.19 -4.83 13.79
N THR A 80 1.67 -3.64 13.52
CA THR A 80 0.25 -3.32 13.75
C THR A 80 -0.68 -4.22 12.93
N SER A 81 -0.27 -4.58 11.71
CA SER A 81 -1.01 -5.51 10.85
C SER A 81 -0.13 -6.68 10.46
N ILE A 82 -0.70 -7.88 10.57
CA ILE A 82 -0.06 -9.14 10.17
C ILE A 82 -1.01 -9.83 9.20
N ALA A 83 -0.52 -10.26 8.04
CA ALA A 83 -1.35 -10.86 7.02
C ALA A 83 -0.75 -12.16 6.47
N GLN A 84 -1.64 -13.09 6.12
CA GLN A 84 -1.36 -14.29 5.36
C GLN A 84 -2.28 -14.36 4.16
N ILE A 85 -1.80 -14.93 3.05
CA ILE A 85 -2.62 -15.24 1.89
C ILE A 85 -2.55 -16.74 1.61
N ILE A 86 -3.70 -17.34 1.39
CA ILE A 86 -3.85 -18.70 0.88
C ILE A 86 -4.30 -18.60 -0.56
N ALA A 87 -3.55 -19.19 -1.50
CA ALA A 87 -3.91 -19.29 -2.90
C ALA A 87 -4.42 -20.69 -3.22
N ASN A 88 -5.46 -20.76 -4.02
CA ASN A 88 -6.10 -21.99 -4.43
C ASN A 88 -6.06 -22.14 -5.96
N ASP A 89 -6.01 -23.38 -6.41
CA ASP A 89 -6.31 -23.75 -7.79
C ASP A 89 -7.81 -23.56 -8.05
N PRO A 90 -8.21 -22.77 -9.07
CA PRO A 90 -9.62 -22.46 -9.30
C PRO A 90 -10.45 -23.63 -9.81
N GLU A 91 -9.83 -24.66 -10.41
CA GLU A 91 -10.52 -25.80 -10.98
C GLU A 91 -10.76 -26.90 -9.95
N THR A 92 -9.78 -27.12 -9.06
CA THR A 92 -9.80 -28.25 -8.12
C THR A 92 -10.03 -27.84 -6.68
N GLY A 93 -9.88 -26.54 -6.35
CA GLY A 93 -9.90 -26.02 -4.98
C GLY A 93 -8.64 -26.36 -4.16
N LYS A 94 -7.65 -27.05 -4.75
CA LYS A 94 -6.42 -27.45 -4.06
C LYS A 94 -5.65 -26.22 -3.57
N PHE A 95 -5.15 -26.27 -2.33
CA PHE A 95 -4.25 -25.26 -1.80
C PHE A 95 -2.89 -25.34 -2.52
N ILE A 96 -2.51 -24.28 -3.23
CA ILE A 96 -1.26 -24.21 -3.99
C ILE A 96 -0.16 -23.44 -3.27
N ALA A 97 -0.51 -22.38 -2.53
CA ALA A 97 0.46 -21.61 -1.78
C ALA A 97 -0.10 -21.04 -0.46
N LEU A 98 0.80 -20.91 0.52
CA LEU A 98 0.63 -20.09 1.73
C LEU A 98 1.71 -19.02 1.71
N ILE A 99 1.33 -17.75 1.84
CA ILE A 99 2.20 -16.59 1.64
C ILE A 99 2.16 -15.71 2.88
N GLU A 100 3.31 -15.41 3.47
CA GLU A 100 3.44 -14.29 4.40
C GLU A 100 3.18 -13.00 3.62
N ALA A 101 2.16 -12.23 4.02
CA ALA A 101 1.61 -11.20 3.16
C ALA A 101 1.60 -9.80 3.80
N SER A 102 2.38 -9.57 4.85
CA SER A 102 2.47 -8.25 5.48
C SER A 102 3.13 -7.25 4.53
N TYR A 103 4.27 -7.62 3.93
CA TYR A 103 4.92 -6.82 2.91
C TYR A 103 4.07 -6.70 1.64
N LEU A 104 3.54 -7.81 1.13
CA LEU A 104 2.68 -7.81 -0.07
C LEU A 104 1.44 -6.93 0.12
N THR A 105 0.87 -6.89 1.34
CA THR A 105 -0.26 -6.00 1.65
C THR A 105 0.13 -4.53 1.58
N ALA A 106 1.33 -4.17 2.00
CA ALA A 106 1.84 -2.81 1.86
C ALA A 106 2.13 -2.47 0.39
N LEU A 107 2.83 -3.35 -0.30
CA LEU A 107 3.23 -3.20 -1.70
C LEU A 107 2.02 -3.00 -2.63
N ARG A 108 1.01 -3.90 -2.57
CA ARG A 108 -0.20 -3.78 -3.39
C ARG A 108 -1.03 -2.54 -3.07
N THR A 109 -0.96 -2.02 -1.84
CA THR A 109 -1.66 -0.78 -1.47
C THR A 109 -0.95 0.43 -2.07
N GLY A 110 0.39 0.44 -2.07
CA GLY A 110 1.18 1.41 -2.83
C GLY A 110 0.85 1.35 -4.32
N ALA A 111 0.80 0.14 -4.89
CA ALA A 111 0.48 -0.09 -6.30
C ALA A 111 -0.87 0.52 -6.73
N VAL A 112 -1.91 0.51 -5.86
CA VAL A 112 -3.17 1.22 -6.11
C VAL A 112 -2.95 2.72 -6.32
N THR A 113 -2.08 3.33 -5.50
CA THR A 113 -1.72 4.75 -5.64
C THR A 113 -0.96 4.99 -6.95
N GLY A 114 -0.09 4.06 -7.35
CA GLY A 114 0.60 4.11 -8.64
C GLY A 114 -0.37 4.08 -9.82
N VAL A 115 -1.34 3.16 -9.82
CA VAL A 115 -2.39 3.12 -10.86
C VAL A 115 -3.17 4.44 -10.88
N ALA A 116 -3.60 4.95 -9.71
CA ALA A 116 -4.32 6.21 -9.62
C ALA A 116 -3.48 7.39 -10.14
N ALA A 117 -2.20 7.47 -9.79
CA ALA A 117 -1.29 8.50 -10.28
C ALA A 117 -1.12 8.40 -11.80
N HIS A 118 -0.99 7.18 -12.35
CA HIS A 118 -0.85 6.98 -13.80
C HIS A 118 -2.05 7.52 -14.58
N TYR A 119 -3.27 7.28 -14.13
CA TYR A 119 -4.48 7.68 -14.88
C TYR A 119 -5.01 9.06 -14.53
N LEU A 120 -4.76 9.57 -13.33
CA LEU A 120 -5.44 10.76 -12.82
C LEU A 120 -4.52 11.95 -12.58
N ALA A 121 -3.21 11.74 -12.36
CA ALA A 121 -2.28 12.85 -12.21
C ALA A 121 -1.87 13.41 -13.56
N ARG A 122 -1.55 14.71 -13.60
CA ARG A 122 -1.01 15.34 -14.80
C ARG A 122 0.32 14.67 -15.19
N GLU A 123 0.60 14.63 -16.50
CA GLU A 123 1.83 14.03 -17.01
C GLU A 123 3.08 14.82 -16.60
N ASP A 124 2.94 16.13 -16.45
CA ASP A 124 3.99 17.07 -16.06
C ASP A 124 4.15 17.23 -14.53
N SER A 125 3.52 16.37 -13.72
CA SER A 125 3.64 16.38 -12.26
C SER A 125 5.07 16.18 -11.81
N LYS A 126 5.59 17.11 -10.96
CA LYS A 126 6.96 17.12 -10.46
C LYS A 126 7.07 17.12 -8.94
N VAL A 127 6.04 17.59 -8.24
CA VAL A 127 6.04 17.72 -6.79
C VAL A 127 4.95 16.86 -6.18
N ALA A 128 5.32 15.97 -5.26
CA ALA A 128 4.36 15.18 -4.51
C ALA A 128 4.44 15.43 -3.00
N ALA A 129 3.31 15.28 -2.31
CA ALA A 129 3.20 15.39 -0.87
C ALA A 129 2.80 14.05 -0.25
N ILE A 130 3.49 13.66 0.83
CA ILE A 130 3.16 12.49 1.64
C ILE A 130 2.78 12.94 3.04
N ILE A 131 1.55 12.68 3.46
CA ILE A 131 1.08 12.91 4.83
C ILE A 131 0.94 11.55 5.52
N GLY A 132 1.84 11.27 6.46
CA GLY A 132 1.97 9.99 7.15
C GLY A 132 3.18 9.19 6.68
N CYS A 133 4.24 9.21 7.49
CA CYS A 133 5.55 8.64 7.19
C CYS A 133 5.69 7.19 7.71
N GLY A 134 4.61 6.41 7.64
CA GLY A 134 4.57 5.00 8.01
C GLY A 134 4.94 4.05 6.86
N VAL A 135 4.66 2.76 7.05
CA VAL A 135 4.88 1.71 6.03
C VAL A 135 4.11 2.03 4.74
N GLN A 136 2.86 2.49 4.85
CA GLN A 136 2.05 2.83 3.69
C GLN A 136 2.57 4.09 2.96
N GLY A 137 3.07 5.09 3.68
CA GLY A 137 3.67 6.27 3.05
C GLY A 137 4.87 5.89 2.17
N ARG A 138 5.69 4.94 2.61
CA ARG A 138 6.85 4.44 1.84
C ARG A 138 6.46 3.78 0.55
N THR A 139 5.55 2.82 0.61
CA THR A 139 5.12 2.09 -0.59
C THR A 139 4.34 2.96 -1.57
N GLN A 140 3.58 3.93 -1.06
CA GLN A 140 2.85 4.87 -1.92
C GLN A 140 3.78 5.90 -2.57
N ALA A 141 4.80 6.40 -1.85
CA ALA A 141 5.83 7.25 -2.45
C ALA A 141 6.58 6.51 -3.58
N TRP A 142 6.98 5.26 -3.33
CA TRP A 142 7.60 4.42 -4.35
C TRP A 142 6.70 4.25 -5.59
N ALA A 143 5.42 3.93 -5.38
CA ALA A 143 4.50 3.75 -6.49
C ALA A 143 4.23 5.04 -7.29
N VAL A 144 4.26 6.21 -6.66
CA VAL A 144 4.13 7.50 -7.34
C VAL A 144 5.32 7.76 -8.25
N ILE A 145 6.55 7.47 -7.80
CA ILE A 145 7.78 7.57 -8.62
C ILE A 145 7.73 6.64 -9.83
N GLU A 146 7.27 5.40 -9.66
CA GLU A 146 7.13 4.46 -10.77
C GLU A 146 6.11 4.90 -11.83
N SER A 147 5.23 5.83 -11.47
CA SER A 147 4.11 6.27 -12.33
C SER A 147 4.26 7.67 -12.89
N ARG A 148 5.07 8.53 -12.28
CA ARG A 148 5.32 9.93 -12.69
C ARG A 148 6.77 10.31 -12.38
N ASP A 149 7.30 11.20 -13.19
CA ASP A 149 8.67 11.74 -13.06
C ASP A 149 8.72 12.83 -11.97
N ILE A 150 8.56 12.41 -10.70
CA ILE A 150 8.57 13.29 -9.54
C ILE A 150 10.01 13.64 -9.17
N GLU A 151 10.27 14.91 -9.01
CA GLU A 151 11.58 15.46 -8.63
C GLU A 151 11.69 15.70 -7.12
N THR A 152 10.57 16.08 -6.49
CA THR A 152 10.55 16.42 -5.06
C THR A 152 9.34 15.83 -4.34
N PHE A 153 9.59 15.18 -3.20
CA PHE A 153 8.56 14.88 -2.22
C PHE A 153 8.67 15.82 -1.02
N ARG A 154 7.51 16.31 -0.53
CA ARG A 154 7.42 16.90 0.79
C ARG A 154 6.70 15.93 1.71
N CYS A 155 7.29 15.61 2.85
CA CYS A 155 6.70 14.66 3.77
C CYS A 155 6.39 15.29 5.14
N TYR A 156 5.24 14.90 5.67
CA TYR A 156 4.80 15.32 7.00
C TYR A 156 4.31 14.13 7.83
N ASP A 157 4.69 14.10 9.09
CA ASP A 157 4.17 13.22 10.13
C ASP A 157 4.11 14.01 11.44
N LEU A 158 3.23 13.64 12.37
CA LEU A 158 3.16 14.24 13.70
C LEU A 158 4.50 14.07 14.46
N SER A 159 5.17 12.92 14.32
CA SER A 159 6.51 12.69 14.87
C SER A 159 7.58 13.29 13.96
N LYS A 160 8.37 14.21 14.53
CA LYS A 160 9.52 14.82 13.87
C LYS A 160 10.60 13.79 13.51
N GLU A 161 10.79 12.81 14.39
CA GLU A 161 11.75 11.73 14.20
C GLU A 161 11.35 10.85 13.00
N ARG A 162 10.04 10.48 12.91
CA ARG A 162 9.55 9.67 11.79
C ARG A 162 9.67 10.37 10.44
N ARG A 163 9.30 11.65 10.35
CA ARG A 163 9.39 12.36 9.09
C ARG A 163 10.82 12.58 8.62
N ARG A 164 11.79 12.78 9.57
CA ARG A 164 13.20 12.87 9.23
C ARG A 164 13.78 11.54 8.77
N ALA A 165 13.51 10.46 9.52
CA ALA A 165 13.94 9.11 9.13
C ALA A 165 13.33 8.69 7.77
N PHE A 166 12.06 9.02 7.53
CA PHE A 166 11.41 8.80 6.26
C PHE A 166 12.10 9.56 5.12
N ALA A 167 12.38 10.85 5.31
CA ALA A 167 13.02 11.67 4.29
C ALA A 167 14.42 11.15 3.93
N GLU A 168 15.24 10.81 4.92
CA GLU A 168 16.58 10.24 4.72
C GLU A 168 16.52 8.89 3.98
N GLU A 169 15.66 7.99 4.45
CA GLU A 169 15.49 6.67 3.85
C GLU A 169 14.99 6.76 2.39
N MET A 170 13.92 7.54 2.18
CA MET A 170 13.26 7.61 0.87
C MET A 170 14.07 8.41 -0.16
N SER A 171 14.78 9.46 0.26
CA SER A 171 15.70 10.16 -0.65
C SER A 171 16.77 9.21 -1.23
N ARG A 172 17.33 8.37 -0.37
CA ARG A 172 18.36 7.40 -0.78
C ARG A 172 17.76 6.26 -1.63
N THR A 173 16.56 5.79 -1.26
CA THR A 173 15.94 4.61 -1.91
C THR A 173 15.33 4.95 -3.26
N LEU A 174 14.75 6.15 -3.40
CA LEU A 174 14.05 6.58 -4.61
C LEU A 174 14.91 7.49 -5.51
N GLU A 175 16.11 7.89 -5.04
CA GLU A 175 17.03 8.78 -5.75
C GLU A 175 16.40 10.14 -6.11
N VAL A 176 15.49 10.64 -5.26
CA VAL A 176 14.82 11.93 -5.41
C VAL A 176 14.92 12.75 -4.14
N GLU A 177 14.70 14.05 -4.24
CA GLU A 177 14.68 14.92 -3.06
C GLU A 177 13.43 14.66 -2.21
N VAL A 178 13.62 14.32 -0.91
CA VAL A 178 12.52 14.18 0.05
C VAL A 178 12.72 15.15 1.21
N LEU A 179 11.84 16.14 1.32
CA LEU A 179 11.93 17.23 2.28
C LEU A 179 10.95 17.02 3.44
N PRO A 180 11.44 16.86 4.69
CA PRO A 180 10.58 16.82 5.85
C PRO A 180 10.13 18.24 6.20
N VAL A 181 8.82 18.46 6.31
CA VAL A 181 8.25 19.78 6.67
C VAL A 181 7.56 19.74 8.03
N ASP A 182 7.37 20.92 8.64
CA ASP A 182 6.86 21.01 10.00
C ASP A 182 5.33 21.02 10.10
N ARG A 183 4.64 21.29 9.00
CA ARG A 183 3.17 21.34 8.93
C ARG A 183 2.63 20.65 7.68
N ALA A 184 1.48 19.97 7.80
CA ALA A 184 0.81 19.33 6.67
C ALA A 184 0.50 20.32 5.53
N LYS A 185 0.13 21.58 5.88
CA LYS A 185 -0.10 22.66 4.91
C LYS A 185 1.13 22.94 4.04
N GLU A 186 2.32 22.92 4.63
CA GLU A 186 3.57 23.14 3.89
C GLU A 186 3.86 21.98 2.92
N ALA A 187 3.52 20.76 3.31
CA ALA A 187 3.68 19.59 2.43
C ALA A 187 2.80 19.71 1.18
N VAL A 188 1.52 20.07 1.34
CA VAL A 188 0.54 20.04 0.25
C VAL A 188 0.54 21.32 -0.60
N LYS A 189 1.18 22.40 -0.15
CA LYS A 189 1.23 23.66 -0.91
C LYS A 189 1.91 23.43 -2.27
N ASP A 190 1.23 23.79 -3.36
CA ASP A 190 1.75 23.66 -4.72
C ASP A 190 2.24 22.23 -5.06
N ALA A 191 1.66 21.20 -4.44
CA ALA A 191 1.92 19.82 -4.78
C ALA A 191 0.98 19.35 -5.90
N ASP A 192 1.54 18.64 -6.89
CA ASP A 192 0.79 18.08 -8.01
C ASP A 192 0.03 16.80 -7.60
N ILE A 193 0.64 16.04 -6.70
CA ILE A 193 0.06 14.80 -6.16
C ILE A 193 0.10 14.85 -4.63
N ILE A 194 -1.04 14.59 -3.98
CA ILE A 194 -1.14 14.53 -2.53
C ILE A 194 -1.58 13.12 -2.11
N VAL A 195 -0.77 12.49 -1.30
CA VAL A 195 -1.03 11.17 -0.72
C VAL A 195 -1.20 11.28 0.78
N THR A 196 -2.30 10.75 1.30
CA THR A 196 -2.55 10.68 2.74
C THR A 196 -2.55 9.21 3.20
N ALA A 197 -1.61 8.87 4.08
CA ALA A 197 -1.37 7.51 4.57
C ALA A 197 -1.34 7.49 6.11
N THR A 198 -2.38 8.03 6.74
CA THR A 198 -2.46 8.20 8.20
C THR A 198 -3.57 7.36 8.81
N THR A 199 -3.48 7.13 10.12
CA THR A 199 -4.55 6.55 10.95
C THR A 199 -5.45 7.62 11.59
N SER A 200 -5.34 8.88 11.18
CA SER A 200 -6.14 10.00 11.70
C SER A 200 -7.63 9.76 11.47
N LYS A 201 -8.43 10.04 12.49
CA LYS A 201 -9.90 10.02 12.41
C LYS A 201 -10.50 11.35 11.94
N ILE A 202 -9.68 12.38 11.82
CA ILE A 202 -10.08 13.71 11.33
C ILE A 202 -9.29 14.05 10.06
N PRO A 203 -9.86 14.89 9.17
CA PRO A 203 -9.17 15.31 7.96
C PRO A 203 -7.80 15.94 8.26
N VAL A 204 -6.75 15.45 7.61
CA VAL A 204 -5.35 15.94 7.77
C VAL A 204 -5.00 17.02 6.75
N VAL A 205 -5.76 17.11 5.66
CA VAL A 205 -5.70 18.16 4.65
C VAL A 205 -7.06 18.85 4.60
N LYS A 206 -7.08 20.18 4.66
CA LYS A 206 -8.30 20.99 4.61
C LYS A 206 -8.26 21.88 3.37
N LYS A 207 -9.42 22.06 2.74
CA LYS A 207 -9.61 23.10 1.75
C LYS A 207 -9.67 24.44 2.52
N GLU A 208 -8.87 25.42 2.15
CA GLU A 208 -8.95 26.81 2.60
C GLU A 208 -9.81 27.63 1.66
#